data_ac935c7e394fa51fafbc7597c3968052
#
_entry.id   ac935c7e394fa51fafbc7597c3968052
#
_cell.length_a   1.000
_cell.length_b   1.000
_cell.length_c   1.000
_cell.angle_alpha   90.00
_cell.angle_beta   90.00
_cell.angle_gamma   90.00
#
_symmetry.space_group_name_H-M   'P 1'
#
loop_
_entity.id
_entity.type
_entity.pdbx_description
1 polymer ?
#
loop_
_entity_poly.entity_id
_entity_poly.type
_entity_poly.pdbx_seq_one_letter_code
_entity_poly.pdbx_strand_id
1 'polypeptide(L)'
;KGHTVVDFSMQDDKNFVSPYSDYFVKNVDYNNKEGIFSRIKAAADIIYSYEAKRKFEQLVNEVKPDCIHLHIFQHQISPSILDVIKKYHIPTIYTAHDLKMLCLNYKMMHHGKLCEQCRGGKYFHCVLNKCVKDSYLKSCVNVVEGYVHRWRHSYDVINVIITPSLFYKNIFEKFGINCNRV
;
A
#
# COMPACT_ATOMS: atom_id res chain seq x y z
N LYS A 1 -23.41 15.23 1.08
CA LYS A 1 -23.14 16.04 -0.14
C LYS A 1 -23.52 15.32 -1.43
N GLY A 2 -24.47 14.33 -1.38
CA GLY A 2 -25.00 13.68 -2.58
C GLY A 2 -24.14 12.55 -3.16
N HIS A 3 -23.08 12.10 -2.49
CA HIS A 3 -22.28 10.95 -2.90
C HIS A 3 -22.67 9.70 -2.11
N THR A 4 -22.73 8.56 -2.79
CA THR A 4 -22.77 7.24 -2.14
C THR A 4 -21.34 6.80 -1.87
N VAL A 5 -21.06 6.44 -0.62
CA VAL A 5 -19.72 5.96 -0.22
C VAL A 5 -19.82 4.47 0.11
N VAL A 6 -18.88 3.69 -0.44
CA VAL A 6 -18.76 2.26 -0.22
C VAL A 6 -17.38 1.98 0.36
N ASP A 7 -17.34 1.27 1.48
CA ASP A 7 -16.11 0.99 2.19
C ASP A 7 -15.51 -0.33 1.77
N PHE A 8 -14.18 -0.38 1.67
CA PHE A 8 -13.39 -1.59 1.57
C PHE A 8 -12.22 -1.55 2.54
N SER A 9 -12.15 -2.49 3.46
CA SER A 9 -11.16 -2.48 4.54
C SER A 9 -10.75 -3.91 4.93
N MET A 10 -9.89 -4.02 5.94
CA MET A 10 -9.70 -5.27 6.68
C MET A 10 -10.81 -5.43 7.74
N GLN A 11 -11.11 -6.66 8.12
CA GLN A 11 -12.02 -6.97 9.22
C GLN A 11 -11.35 -6.61 10.55
N ASP A 12 -12.03 -5.78 11.36
CA ASP A 12 -11.59 -5.41 12.70
C ASP A 12 -12.84 -5.14 13.55
N ASP A 13 -12.79 -5.49 14.84
CA ASP A 13 -13.90 -5.29 15.79
C ASP A 13 -14.24 -3.80 16.00
N LYS A 14 -13.34 -2.90 15.62
CA LYS A 14 -13.50 -1.45 15.70
C LYS A 14 -14.07 -0.83 14.42
N ASN A 15 -14.33 -1.62 13.40
CA ASN A 15 -14.93 -1.12 12.17
C ASN A 15 -16.35 -0.63 12.43
N PHE A 16 -16.72 0.45 11.75
CA PHE A 16 -18.15 0.82 11.66
C PHE A 16 -18.92 -0.29 10.95
N VAL A 17 -20.21 -0.42 11.28
CA VAL A 17 -21.09 -1.33 10.57
C VAL A 17 -21.19 -0.91 9.12
N SER A 18 -20.84 -1.81 8.21
CA SER A 18 -20.93 -1.58 6.78
C SER A 18 -21.71 -2.73 6.12
N PRO A 19 -22.64 -2.44 5.20
CA PRO A 19 -23.35 -3.47 4.43
C PRO A 19 -22.39 -4.26 3.51
N TYR A 20 -21.16 -3.76 3.31
CA TYR A 20 -20.14 -4.38 2.47
C TYR A 20 -19.07 -5.12 3.26
N SER A 21 -19.28 -5.37 4.56
CA SER A 21 -18.32 -6.03 5.46
C SER A 21 -17.91 -7.44 5.00
N ASP A 22 -18.74 -8.15 4.24
CA ASP A 22 -18.45 -9.47 3.68
C ASP A 22 -17.31 -9.44 2.67
N TYR A 23 -17.09 -8.29 2.02
CA TYR A 23 -15.96 -8.06 1.11
C TYR A 23 -14.67 -7.70 1.83
N PHE A 24 -14.69 -7.40 3.13
CA PHE A 24 -13.49 -7.01 3.87
C PHE A 24 -12.51 -8.18 3.97
N VAL A 25 -11.21 -7.87 3.85
CA VAL A 25 -10.15 -8.86 3.96
C VAL A 25 -9.93 -9.27 5.41
N LYS A 26 -9.52 -10.50 5.63
CA LYS A 26 -9.21 -10.96 6.98
C LYS A 26 -8.06 -10.15 7.57
N ASN A 27 -8.22 -9.73 8.83
CA ASN A 27 -7.11 -9.15 9.56
C ASN A 27 -6.04 -10.21 9.82
N VAL A 28 -4.82 -9.93 9.42
CA VAL A 28 -3.69 -10.85 9.58
C VAL A 28 -2.72 -10.27 10.59
N ASP A 29 -2.61 -10.91 11.76
CA ASP A 29 -1.54 -10.59 12.70
C ASP A 29 -0.21 -11.19 12.21
N TYR A 30 0.63 -10.33 11.66
CA TYR A 30 1.95 -10.71 11.13
C TYR A 30 2.99 -10.97 12.23
N ASN A 31 2.70 -10.65 13.51
CA ASN A 31 3.66 -10.81 14.60
C ASN A 31 3.53 -12.17 15.31
N ASN A 32 2.32 -12.74 15.35
CA ASN A 32 1.98 -13.93 16.14
C ASN A 32 1.84 -15.22 15.31
N LYS A 33 2.41 -15.27 14.09
CA LYS A 33 2.32 -16.49 13.28
C LYS A 33 3.34 -17.53 13.71
N GLU A 34 2.85 -18.66 14.18
CA GLU A 34 3.63 -19.86 14.46
C GLU A 34 3.86 -20.67 13.16
N GLY A 35 5.09 -21.18 13.01
CA GLY A 35 5.50 -22.01 11.90
C GLY A 35 6.02 -21.25 10.68
N ILE A 36 6.98 -21.88 9.99
CA ILE A 36 7.70 -21.26 8.86
C ILE A 36 6.80 -21.03 7.65
N PHE A 37 5.90 -21.98 7.36
CA PHE A 37 4.96 -21.88 6.23
C PHE A 37 3.97 -20.71 6.40
N SER A 38 3.46 -20.52 7.63
CA SER A 38 2.57 -19.41 7.97
C SER A 38 3.27 -18.05 7.78
N ARG A 39 4.54 -17.97 8.13
CA ARG A 39 5.37 -16.74 7.95
C ARG A 39 5.65 -16.47 6.48
N ILE A 40 5.94 -17.49 5.67
CA ILE A 40 6.15 -17.34 4.23
C ILE A 40 4.86 -16.88 3.55
N LYS A 41 3.72 -17.50 3.88
CA LYS A 41 2.42 -17.08 3.35
C LYS A 41 2.12 -15.63 3.71
N ALA A 42 2.33 -15.24 4.98
CA ALA A 42 2.14 -13.87 5.41
C ALA A 42 3.03 -12.87 4.64
N ALA A 43 4.29 -13.23 4.39
CA ALA A 43 5.20 -12.41 3.57
C ALA A 43 4.72 -12.30 2.12
N ALA A 44 4.23 -13.39 1.53
CA ALA A 44 3.66 -13.38 0.19
C ALA A 44 2.40 -12.51 0.11
N ASP A 45 1.51 -12.58 1.11
CA ASP A 45 0.29 -11.79 1.17
C ASP A 45 0.57 -10.28 1.34
N ILE A 46 1.68 -9.89 2.02
CA ILE A 46 2.13 -8.50 2.06
C ILE A 46 2.51 -8.02 0.66
N ILE A 47 3.24 -8.84 -0.09
CA ILE A 47 3.69 -8.48 -1.43
C ILE A 47 2.49 -8.47 -2.39
N TYR A 48 1.65 -9.52 -2.35
CA TYR A 48 0.53 -9.66 -3.25
C TYR A 48 -0.57 -10.54 -2.64
N SER A 49 -1.67 -9.92 -2.17
CA SER A 49 -2.81 -10.63 -1.59
C SER A 49 -3.84 -10.97 -2.67
N TYR A 50 -3.95 -12.27 -2.99
CA TYR A 50 -5.01 -12.75 -3.88
C TYR A 50 -6.40 -12.63 -3.27
N GLU A 51 -6.52 -12.76 -1.94
CA GLU A 51 -7.77 -12.56 -1.24
C GLU A 51 -8.27 -11.12 -1.40
N ALA A 52 -7.40 -10.14 -1.12
CA ALA A 52 -7.74 -8.74 -1.23
C ALA A 52 -8.14 -8.38 -2.67
N LYS A 53 -7.35 -8.82 -3.65
CA LYS A 53 -7.66 -8.59 -5.07
C LYS A 53 -9.03 -9.16 -5.44
N ARG A 54 -9.30 -10.43 -5.11
CA ARG A 54 -10.56 -11.09 -5.45
C ARG A 54 -11.77 -10.42 -4.81
N LYS A 55 -11.70 -10.13 -3.52
CA LYS A 55 -12.79 -9.49 -2.77
C LYS A 55 -13.04 -8.07 -3.27
N PHE A 56 -11.98 -7.32 -3.52
CA PHE A 56 -12.09 -5.98 -4.08
C PHE A 56 -12.69 -6.00 -5.48
N GLU A 57 -12.31 -6.95 -6.33
CA GLU A 57 -12.88 -7.11 -7.66
C GLU A 57 -14.36 -7.46 -7.62
N GLN A 58 -14.78 -8.32 -6.68
CA GLN A 58 -16.18 -8.65 -6.46
C GLN A 58 -16.98 -7.39 -6.08
N LEU A 59 -16.48 -6.60 -5.13
CA LEU A 59 -17.11 -5.34 -4.72
C LEU A 59 -17.20 -4.34 -5.88
N VAL A 60 -16.12 -4.15 -6.62
CA VAL A 60 -16.09 -3.25 -7.79
C VAL A 60 -17.12 -3.65 -8.84
N ASN A 61 -17.28 -4.94 -9.10
CA ASN A 61 -18.27 -5.45 -10.06
C ASN A 61 -19.72 -5.20 -9.60
N GLU A 62 -19.96 -5.27 -8.29
CA GLU A 62 -21.29 -5.04 -7.72
C GLU A 62 -21.65 -3.55 -7.72
N VAL A 63 -20.74 -2.69 -7.20
CA VAL A 63 -21.07 -1.29 -6.97
C VAL A 63 -20.72 -0.37 -8.13
N LYS A 64 -19.82 -0.79 -9.04
CA LYS A 64 -19.36 -0.04 -10.22
C LYS A 64 -19.01 1.42 -9.86
N PRO A 65 -17.99 1.64 -9.02
CA PRO A 65 -17.70 2.97 -8.49
C PRO A 65 -17.21 3.92 -9.60
N ASP A 66 -17.63 5.18 -9.55
CA ASP A 66 -17.15 6.23 -10.44
C ASP A 66 -15.72 6.65 -10.14
N CYS A 67 -15.29 6.50 -8.88
CA CYS A 67 -13.96 6.88 -8.39
C CYS A 67 -13.57 6.04 -7.17
N ILE A 68 -12.28 5.79 -7.02
CA ILE A 68 -11.73 5.11 -5.84
C ILE A 68 -10.80 6.08 -5.11
N HIS A 69 -10.99 6.17 -3.79
CA HIS A 69 -10.10 6.93 -2.91
C HIS A 69 -9.32 5.98 -1.99
N LEU A 70 -8.02 5.91 -2.19
CA LEU A 70 -7.11 5.02 -1.47
C LEU A 70 -6.52 5.69 -0.23
N HIS A 71 -6.50 4.96 0.88
CA HIS A 71 -5.82 5.30 2.14
C HIS A 71 -5.08 4.07 2.66
N ILE A 72 -3.85 4.19 3.09
CA ILE A 72 -3.02 3.18 3.80
C ILE A 72 -3.35 1.70 3.42
N PHE A 73 -3.26 1.37 2.15
CA PHE A 73 -3.66 0.03 1.66
C PHE A 73 -2.49 -0.97 1.56
N GLN A 74 -1.23 -0.50 1.68
CA GLN A 74 -0.03 -1.23 1.27
C GLN A 74 0.34 -2.43 2.15
N HIS A 75 -0.23 -2.61 3.33
CA HIS A 75 0.09 -3.71 4.23
C HIS A 75 -0.99 -4.78 4.31
N GLN A 76 -2.15 -4.44 4.87
CA GLN A 76 -3.22 -5.40 5.13
C GLN A 76 -4.01 -5.77 3.86
N ILE A 77 -4.23 -4.79 2.99
CA ILE A 77 -4.96 -4.98 1.74
C ILE A 77 -4.00 -5.40 0.62
N SER A 78 -2.76 -4.90 0.63
CA SER A 78 -1.70 -5.01 -0.38
C SER A 78 -1.97 -4.24 -1.68
N PRO A 79 -0.91 -3.89 -2.43
CA PRO A 79 -1.07 -3.22 -3.72
C PRO A 79 -1.72 -4.08 -4.82
N SER A 80 -2.09 -5.33 -4.55
CA SER A 80 -2.78 -6.21 -5.50
C SER A 80 -4.12 -5.65 -6.00
N ILE A 81 -4.78 -4.80 -5.20
CA ILE A 81 -6.03 -4.13 -5.61
C ILE A 81 -5.83 -3.14 -6.77
N LEU A 82 -4.61 -2.64 -6.95
CA LEU A 82 -4.27 -1.73 -8.06
C LEU A 82 -4.41 -2.43 -9.43
N ASP A 83 -4.25 -3.75 -9.49
CA ASP A 83 -4.51 -4.53 -10.71
C ASP A 83 -5.99 -4.48 -11.11
N VAL A 84 -6.90 -4.47 -10.14
CA VAL A 84 -8.35 -4.35 -10.37
C VAL A 84 -8.67 -2.95 -10.90
N ILE A 85 -8.11 -1.93 -10.25
CA ILE A 85 -8.25 -0.54 -10.68
C ILE A 85 -7.77 -0.37 -12.12
N LYS A 86 -6.60 -0.94 -12.44
CA LYS A 86 -6.04 -0.93 -13.79
C LYS A 86 -6.94 -1.64 -14.80
N LYS A 87 -7.48 -2.82 -14.43
CA LYS A 87 -8.36 -3.62 -15.30
C LYS A 87 -9.64 -2.88 -15.67
N TYR A 88 -10.25 -2.18 -14.72
CA TYR A 88 -11.53 -1.49 -14.91
C TYR A 88 -11.38 0.00 -15.25
N HIS A 89 -10.13 0.51 -15.35
CA HIS A 89 -9.81 1.91 -15.67
C HIS A 89 -10.52 2.93 -14.76
N ILE A 90 -10.62 2.64 -13.46
CA ILE A 90 -11.37 3.48 -12.51
C ILE A 90 -10.50 4.67 -12.08
N PRO A 91 -10.99 5.91 -12.19
CA PRO A 91 -10.31 7.09 -11.67
C PRO A 91 -9.94 6.92 -10.20
N THR A 92 -8.69 7.19 -9.85
CA THR A 92 -8.18 6.87 -8.52
C THR A 92 -7.42 8.02 -7.89
N ILE A 93 -7.80 8.31 -6.65
CA ILE A 93 -7.16 9.29 -5.78
C ILE A 93 -6.46 8.52 -4.66
N TYR A 94 -5.28 8.96 -4.25
CA TYR A 94 -4.57 8.44 -3.08
C TYR A 94 -4.22 9.56 -2.12
N THR A 95 -4.60 9.43 -0.85
CA THR A 95 -4.11 10.32 0.21
C THR A 95 -2.90 9.69 0.88
N ALA A 96 -1.76 10.38 0.76
CA ALA A 96 -0.48 9.93 1.32
C ALA A 96 -0.41 10.26 2.82
N HIS A 97 -0.87 9.34 3.67
CA HIS A 97 -0.75 9.48 5.14
C HIS A 97 0.66 9.20 5.64
N ASP A 98 1.44 8.46 4.86
CA ASP A 98 2.85 8.14 5.12
C ASP A 98 3.67 8.19 3.83
N LEU A 99 4.94 7.86 3.93
CA LEU A 99 5.89 7.88 2.81
C LEU A 99 6.17 6.47 2.25
N LYS A 100 5.26 5.49 2.44
CA LYS A 100 5.46 4.10 2.03
C LYS A 100 5.74 3.94 0.53
N MET A 101 5.15 4.76 -0.32
CA MET A 101 5.42 4.75 -1.77
C MET A 101 6.87 5.13 -2.11
N LEU A 102 7.55 5.86 -1.24
CA LEU A 102 8.91 6.39 -1.44
C LEU A 102 9.94 5.65 -0.61
N CYS A 103 9.56 5.21 0.59
CA CYS A 103 10.43 4.57 1.56
C CYS A 103 9.76 3.31 2.13
N LEU A 104 10.42 2.17 1.98
CA LEU A 104 9.86 0.86 2.36
C LEU A 104 9.52 0.73 3.85
N ASN A 105 10.14 1.54 4.72
CA ASN A 105 9.78 1.62 6.14
C ASN A 105 8.82 2.78 6.46
N TYR A 106 8.25 3.45 5.44
CA TYR A 106 7.29 4.56 5.50
C TYR A 106 7.72 5.83 6.24
N LYS A 107 8.76 5.79 7.04
CA LYS A 107 9.17 6.91 7.92
C LYS A 107 10.17 7.86 7.27
N MET A 108 10.93 7.41 6.27
CA MET A 108 12.09 8.11 5.70
C MET A 108 13.10 8.61 6.76
N MET A 109 13.25 7.86 7.85
CA MET A 109 14.16 8.17 8.95
C MET A 109 15.13 7.03 9.18
N HIS A 110 16.42 7.36 9.37
CA HIS A 110 17.47 6.44 9.77
C HIS A 110 18.40 7.14 10.77
N HIS A 111 18.59 6.55 11.95
CA HIS A 111 19.35 7.15 13.06
C HIS A 111 18.95 8.60 13.38
N GLY A 112 17.64 8.88 13.42
CA GLY A 112 17.12 10.21 13.75
C GLY A 112 17.28 11.27 12.66
N LYS A 113 17.80 10.92 11.47
CA LYS A 113 17.96 11.84 10.34
C LYS A 113 17.09 11.44 9.17
N LEU A 114 16.69 12.42 8.35
CA LEU A 114 16.01 12.14 7.09
C LEU A 114 16.89 11.27 6.18
N CYS A 115 16.32 10.18 5.67
CA CYS A 115 17.03 9.20 4.84
C CYS A 115 16.41 9.10 3.44
N GLU A 116 17.19 9.34 2.42
CA GLU A 116 16.80 9.27 1.02
C GLU A 116 17.56 8.17 0.24
N GLN A 117 18.22 7.24 0.91
CA GLN A 117 19.10 6.25 0.27
C GLN A 117 18.36 5.35 -0.73
N CYS A 118 17.06 5.11 -0.53
CA CYS A 118 16.24 4.31 -1.44
C CYS A 118 15.76 5.05 -2.70
N ARG A 119 16.12 6.35 -2.85
CA ARG A 119 15.76 7.15 -4.02
C ARG A 119 16.24 6.51 -5.31
N GLY A 120 15.44 6.61 -6.37
CA GLY A 120 15.76 5.99 -7.66
C GLY A 120 15.61 4.46 -7.67
N GLY A 121 14.97 3.86 -6.65
CA GLY A 121 14.75 2.43 -6.54
C GLY A 121 15.92 1.64 -5.95
N LYS A 122 16.84 2.30 -5.25
CA LYS A 122 17.98 1.65 -4.56
C LYS A 122 17.51 0.98 -3.26
N TYR A 123 16.47 0.15 -3.34
CA TYR A 123 15.78 -0.43 -2.18
C TYR A 123 16.65 -1.36 -1.34
N PHE A 124 17.76 -1.90 -1.90
CA PHE A 124 18.70 -2.73 -1.15
C PHE A 124 19.27 -2.05 0.11
N HIS A 125 19.32 -0.70 0.14
CA HIS A 125 19.71 0.04 1.34
C HIS A 125 18.79 -0.25 2.53
N CYS A 126 17.52 -0.58 2.29
CA CYS A 126 16.60 -0.95 3.35
C CYS A 126 17.03 -2.23 4.07
N VAL A 127 17.60 -3.21 3.36
CA VAL A 127 18.16 -4.43 3.97
C VAL A 127 19.43 -4.11 4.72
N LEU A 128 20.38 -3.40 4.09
CA LEU A 128 21.67 -3.05 4.71
C LEU A 128 21.49 -2.31 6.04
N ASN A 129 20.50 -1.41 6.08
CA ASN A 129 20.19 -0.60 7.25
C ASN A 129 19.15 -1.25 8.20
N LYS A 130 18.71 -2.50 7.94
CA LYS A 130 17.67 -3.20 8.74
C LYS A 130 16.44 -2.32 9.02
N CYS A 131 16.00 -1.52 8.04
CA CYS A 131 15.03 -0.44 8.25
C CYS A 131 13.70 -0.90 8.84
N VAL A 132 13.31 -2.18 8.66
CA VAL A 132 12.02 -2.70 9.11
C VAL A 132 12.21 -3.48 10.42
N LYS A 133 11.87 -2.84 11.55
CA LYS A 133 11.92 -3.43 12.91
C LYS A 133 13.29 -4.08 13.24
N ASP A 134 14.39 -3.46 12.84
CA ASP A 134 15.76 -3.95 13.01
C ASP A 134 16.00 -5.41 12.54
N SER A 135 15.28 -5.84 11.53
CA SER A 135 15.30 -7.21 11.03
C SER A 135 15.70 -7.27 9.57
N TYR A 136 16.74 -8.03 9.24
CA TYR A 136 17.10 -8.33 7.85
C TYR A 136 15.96 -9.00 7.10
N LEU A 137 15.32 -10.02 7.70
CA LEU A 137 14.25 -10.78 7.05
C LEU A 137 13.06 -9.89 6.71
N LYS A 138 12.59 -9.07 7.66
CA LYS A 138 11.47 -8.15 7.43
C LYS A 138 11.82 -7.08 6.40
N SER A 139 13.06 -6.59 6.42
CA SER A 139 13.55 -5.64 5.42
C SER A 139 13.65 -6.27 4.04
N CYS A 140 14.08 -7.53 3.91
CA CYS A 140 14.08 -8.27 2.65
C CYS A 140 12.67 -8.40 2.06
N VAL A 141 11.66 -8.77 2.86
CA VAL A 141 10.26 -8.86 2.39
C VAL A 141 9.80 -7.53 1.80
N ASN A 142 10.04 -6.42 2.50
CA ASN A 142 9.67 -5.09 2.01
C ASN A 142 10.46 -4.67 0.76
N VAL A 143 11.72 -5.09 0.63
CA VAL A 143 12.53 -4.83 -0.57
C VAL A 143 11.99 -5.60 -1.77
N VAL A 144 11.63 -6.87 -1.58
CA VAL A 144 10.97 -7.66 -2.64
C VAL A 144 9.65 -7.02 -3.04
N GLU A 145 8.80 -6.64 -2.07
CA GLU A 145 7.56 -5.89 -2.32
C GLU A 145 7.85 -4.65 -3.19
N GLY A 146 8.81 -3.82 -2.77
CA GLY A 146 9.15 -2.59 -3.47
C GLY A 146 9.61 -2.82 -4.92
N TYR A 147 10.48 -3.81 -5.15
CA TYR A 147 10.94 -4.14 -6.50
C TYR A 147 9.83 -4.73 -7.37
N VAL A 148 8.99 -5.61 -6.83
CA VAL A 148 7.86 -6.21 -7.56
C VAL A 148 6.91 -5.10 -8.04
N HIS A 149 6.49 -4.19 -7.16
CA HIS A 149 5.53 -3.14 -7.52
C HIS A 149 6.16 -2.06 -8.42
N ARG A 150 7.45 -1.78 -8.26
CA ARG A 150 8.19 -0.92 -9.19
C ARG A 150 8.25 -1.53 -10.58
N TRP A 151 8.63 -2.80 -10.71
CA TRP A 151 8.72 -3.49 -12.00
C TRP A 151 7.36 -3.63 -12.69
N ARG A 152 6.31 -3.88 -11.91
CA ARG A 152 4.93 -3.99 -12.42
C ARG A 152 4.29 -2.63 -12.73
N HIS A 153 4.95 -1.52 -12.42
CA HIS A 153 4.36 -0.18 -12.53
C HIS A 153 3.00 -0.07 -11.82
N SER A 154 2.89 -0.71 -10.63
CA SER A 154 1.60 -0.86 -9.95
C SER A 154 0.97 0.47 -9.57
N TYR A 155 1.77 1.46 -9.16
CA TYR A 155 1.28 2.77 -8.70
C TYR A 155 0.93 3.75 -9.84
N ASP A 156 1.20 3.41 -11.11
CA ASP A 156 0.93 4.30 -12.25
C ASP A 156 -0.56 4.51 -12.51
N VAL A 157 -1.42 3.64 -11.95
CA VAL A 157 -2.88 3.76 -12.02
C VAL A 157 -3.46 4.89 -11.17
N ILE A 158 -2.69 5.42 -10.22
CA ILE A 158 -3.12 6.50 -9.33
C ILE A 158 -3.08 7.82 -10.12
N ASN A 159 -4.24 8.43 -10.31
CA ASN A 159 -4.38 9.67 -11.09
C ASN A 159 -3.98 10.90 -10.29
N VAL A 160 -4.37 10.95 -9.01
CA VAL A 160 -4.13 12.10 -8.12
C VAL A 160 -3.57 11.61 -6.79
N ILE A 161 -2.54 12.29 -6.29
CA ILE A 161 -1.97 12.07 -4.95
C ILE A 161 -2.21 13.33 -4.12
N ILE A 162 -2.93 13.17 -3.02
CA ILE A 162 -3.15 14.23 -2.03
C ILE A 162 -2.09 14.11 -0.94
N THR A 163 -1.37 15.17 -0.70
CA THR A 163 -0.35 15.25 0.35
C THR A 163 -0.79 16.17 1.49
N PRO A 164 -0.53 15.80 2.77
CA PRO A 164 -1.00 16.57 3.92
C PRO A 164 -0.20 17.87 4.14
N SER A 165 0.94 18.06 3.46
CA SER A 165 1.81 19.22 3.62
C SER A 165 2.71 19.47 2.42
N LEU A 166 3.23 20.69 2.29
CA LEU A 166 4.24 21.04 1.30
C LEU A 166 5.53 20.22 1.45
N PHE A 167 5.88 19.81 2.67
CA PHE A 167 7.01 18.92 2.89
C PHE A 167 6.82 17.58 2.16
N TYR A 168 5.65 16.94 2.33
CA TYR A 168 5.31 15.69 1.61
C TYR A 168 5.31 15.90 0.10
N LYS A 169 4.67 16.98 -0.37
CA LYS A 169 4.66 17.30 -1.80
C LYS A 169 6.09 17.38 -2.35
N ASN A 170 6.95 18.20 -1.74
CA ASN A 170 8.34 18.37 -2.19
C ASN A 170 9.13 17.05 -2.20
N ILE A 171 8.89 16.17 -1.22
CA ILE A 171 9.53 14.85 -1.18
C ILE A 171 9.03 13.96 -2.31
N PHE A 172 7.72 13.91 -2.58
CA PHE A 172 7.16 13.15 -3.70
C PHE A 172 7.75 13.62 -5.03
N GLU A 173 7.79 14.93 -5.28
CA GLU A 173 8.38 15.52 -6.46
C GLU A 173 9.89 15.19 -6.60
N LYS A 174 10.64 15.30 -5.51
CA LYS A 174 12.06 14.94 -5.45
C LYS A 174 12.33 13.48 -5.82
N PHE A 175 11.38 12.58 -5.52
CA PHE A 175 11.44 11.17 -5.89
C PHE A 175 10.93 10.87 -7.30
N GLY A 176 10.56 11.90 -8.08
CA GLY A 176 10.14 11.78 -9.47
C GLY A 176 8.65 11.49 -9.67
N ILE A 177 7.84 11.69 -8.63
CA ILE A 177 6.38 11.68 -8.77
C ILE A 177 5.96 12.99 -9.41
N ASN A 178 5.23 12.94 -10.53
CA ASN A 178 4.85 14.13 -11.29
C ASN A 178 3.99 15.08 -10.46
N CYS A 179 4.36 16.38 -10.44
CA CYS A 179 3.66 17.45 -9.72
C CYS A 179 2.18 17.60 -10.08
N ASN A 180 1.80 17.26 -11.30
CA ASN A 180 0.40 17.29 -11.75
C ASN A 180 -0.46 16.22 -11.07
N ARG A 181 0.16 15.30 -10.30
CA ARG A 181 -0.49 14.21 -9.57
C ARG A 181 -0.42 14.38 -8.06
N VAL A 182 0.12 15.50 -7.58
CA VAL A 182 0.36 15.75 -6.14
C VAL A 182 -0.42 16.94 -5.65
#